data_bf3c496ea59697b94ca7ca3d0cf12ef0
#
_entry.id   bf3c496ea59697b94ca7ca3d0cf12ef0
#
_cell.length_a   1.000
_cell.length_b   1.000
_cell.length_c   1.000
_cell.angle_alpha   90.00
_cell.angle_beta   90.00
_cell.angle_gamma   90.00
#
_symmetry.space_group_name_H-M   'P 1'
#
loop_
_entity.id
_entity.type
_entity.pdbx_description
1 polymer ?
#
loop_
_entity_poly.entity_id
_entity_poly.type
_entity_poly.pdbx_seq_one_letter_code
_entity_poly.pdbx_strand_id
1 'polypeptide(L)'
;MIITLVMDQYGAVNNGTTVTTMRFAEVLKKHGHTVRVVAAAPKDQKIDDPNFYGVESYHIPVFNDFIASQGMVFAKPDDLVLREAIKGADVVHLLLPFPIQRHARLVAKDMGVAVTGAFHMQPENITYSIYLGKSKIANNALYSFFKNSFYKYINHVHCPSEMVKHDLIKHGYKNQIHAISNGVSPRFVHLDNVEKPAELKDKFVVLMIGRLSCEKRQDLIIKAIGESKYNDKIQLVLCGKGPWKAHLESLSKKYLKNPVIFSFLPQDELLKVINYSDLYVHASDAESEAISCMEAFTCGLVPVISNSEQTATKQFAQDPHCLFERGDPHSLCERIEYFYEHQDIKNELSKKYIEYAKQYALEYCVTQLEKVFEKAIEENKEEIAKHGIRPISKKEARQLKKIDEKIMKLINKEEKKKHFGKITENTIKDIEENTKIDE
;
A
#
# COMPACT_ATOMS: atom_id res chain seq x y z
N MET A 1 -11.49 6.49 22.84
CA MET A 1 -12.46 6.38 21.72
C MET A 1 -12.80 4.92 21.46
N ILE A 2 -14.03 4.66 20.94
CA ILE A 2 -14.39 3.38 20.31
C ILE A 2 -14.28 3.57 18.80
N ILE A 3 -13.33 2.88 18.17
CA ILE A 3 -12.97 3.04 16.75
C ILE A 3 -13.36 1.75 16.02
N THR A 4 -14.17 1.84 14.97
CA THR A 4 -14.49 0.70 14.12
C THR A 4 -13.72 0.79 12.80
N LEU A 5 -12.79 -0.14 12.57
CA LEU A 5 -12.03 -0.28 11.33
C LEU A 5 -12.78 -1.24 10.40
N VAL A 6 -13.06 -0.80 9.18
CA VAL A 6 -13.74 -1.64 8.18
C VAL A 6 -12.80 -1.92 7.02
N MET A 7 -12.50 -3.20 6.78
CA MET A 7 -11.57 -3.66 5.77
C MET A 7 -12.09 -4.93 5.07
N ASP A 8 -11.52 -5.28 3.92
CA ASP A 8 -11.99 -6.45 3.19
C ASP A 8 -11.47 -7.77 3.75
N GLN A 9 -10.27 -7.77 4.33
CA GLN A 9 -9.61 -8.99 4.80
C GLN A 9 -8.86 -8.73 6.10
N TYR A 10 -8.90 -9.70 7.01
CA TYR A 10 -8.15 -9.70 8.26
C TYR A 10 -7.11 -10.84 8.26
N GLY A 11 -5.96 -10.63 8.91
CA GLY A 11 -4.95 -11.67 9.15
C GLY A 11 -4.04 -12.02 7.97
N ALA A 12 -4.26 -11.49 6.77
CA ALA A 12 -3.40 -11.78 5.62
C ALA A 12 -2.08 -10.98 5.69
N VAL A 13 -0.98 -11.71 5.84
CA VAL A 13 0.38 -11.12 5.93
C VAL A 13 0.98 -10.69 4.59
N ASN A 14 0.35 -11.04 3.48
CA ASN A 14 0.82 -10.75 2.12
C ASN A 14 0.17 -9.52 1.48
N ASN A 15 -0.74 -8.84 2.18
CA ASN A 15 -1.42 -7.63 1.72
C ASN A 15 -1.00 -6.43 2.58
N GLY A 16 -0.30 -5.47 1.99
CA GLY A 16 0.25 -4.30 2.69
C GLY A 16 -0.81 -3.49 3.44
N THR A 17 -2.00 -3.26 2.85
CA THR A 17 -3.10 -2.55 3.51
C THR A 17 -3.59 -3.29 4.75
N THR A 18 -3.75 -4.62 4.67
CA THR A 18 -4.14 -5.46 5.81
C THR A 18 -3.12 -5.37 6.92
N VAL A 19 -1.84 -5.56 6.60
CA VAL A 19 -0.73 -5.50 7.58
C VAL A 19 -0.68 -4.14 8.26
N THR A 20 -0.77 -3.05 7.50
CA THR A 20 -0.79 -1.68 8.03
C THR A 20 -1.96 -1.47 8.99
N THR A 21 -3.17 -1.88 8.59
CA THR A 21 -4.37 -1.72 9.41
C THR A 21 -4.27 -2.49 10.72
N MET A 22 -3.73 -3.70 10.69
CA MET A 22 -3.51 -4.50 11.89
C MET A 22 -2.49 -3.82 12.83
N ARG A 23 -1.39 -3.30 12.28
CA ARG A 23 -0.40 -2.52 13.05
C ARG A 23 -1.02 -1.27 13.69
N PHE A 24 -1.86 -0.55 12.95
CA PHE A 24 -2.61 0.60 13.48
C PHE A 24 -3.55 0.19 14.60
N ALA A 25 -4.30 -0.90 14.42
CA ALA A 25 -5.21 -1.42 15.44
C ALA A 25 -4.47 -1.77 16.75
N GLU A 26 -3.28 -2.39 16.65
CA GLU A 26 -2.45 -2.71 17.83
C GLU A 26 -1.99 -1.46 18.57
N VAL A 27 -1.51 -0.43 17.86
CA VAL A 27 -1.06 0.82 18.48
C VAL A 27 -2.24 1.58 19.09
N LEU A 28 -3.36 1.69 18.38
CA LEU A 28 -4.57 2.32 18.91
C LEU A 28 -5.07 1.62 20.21
N LYS A 29 -5.01 0.28 20.25
CA LYS A 29 -5.32 -0.47 21.49
C LYS A 29 -4.34 -0.14 22.63
N LYS A 30 -3.04 0.00 22.34
CA LYS A 30 -2.01 0.42 23.32
C LYS A 30 -2.25 1.83 23.84
N HIS A 31 -2.77 2.74 23.00
CA HIS A 31 -3.17 4.09 23.40
C HIS A 31 -4.49 4.12 24.20
N GLY A 32 -5.06 2.95 24.56
CA GLY A 32 -6.24 2.84 25.39
C GLY A 32 -7.57 2.97 24.65
N HIS A 33 -7.57 2.86 23.31
CA HIS A 33 -8.80 2.86 22.53
C HIS A 33 -9.43 1.46 22.44
N THR A 34 -10.75 1.39 22.38
CA THR A 34 -11.46 0.18 21.99
C THR A 34 -11.49 0.12 20.46
N VAL A 35 -10.79 -0.87 19.88
CA VAL A 35 -10.72 -1.02 18.43
C VAL A 35 -11.51 -2.24 17.99
N ARG A 36 -12.58 -2.00 17.22
CA ARG A 36 -13.40 -3.03 16.60
C ARG A 36 -12.99 -3.19 15.14
N VAL A 37 -12.98 -4.43 14.64
CA VAL A 37 -12.59 -4.71 13.25
C VAL A 37 -13.72 -5.48 12.55
N VAL A 38 -14.17 -4.96 11.41
CA VAL A 38 -15.12 -5.67 10.53
C VAL A 38 -14.37 -6.11 9.28
N ALA A 39 -14.31 -7.41 9.03
CA ALA A 39 -13.62 -7.97 7.85
C ALA A 39 -14.06 -9.41 7.56
N ALA A 40 -13.74 -9.90 6.36
CA ALA A 40 -13.76 -11.32 6.09
C ALA A 40 -12.59 -12.03 6.78
N ALA A 41 -12.88 -13.06 7.58
CA ALA A 41 -11.86 -13.90 8.20
C ALA A 41 -11.30 -14.91 7.16
N PRO A 42 -10.03 -15.32 7.29
CA PRO A 42 -9.51 -16.46 6.56
C PRO A 42 -10.35 -17.73 6.85
N LYS A 43 -10.58 -18.55 5.81
CA LYS A 43 -11.47 -19.72 5.93
C LYS A 43 -11.06 -20.72 7.01
N ASP A 44 -9.77 -20.84 7.27
CA ASP A 44 -9.19 -21.86 8.15
C ASP A 44 -8.70 -21.29 9.49
N GLN A 45 -9.06 -20.03 9.81
CA GLN A 45 -8.58 -19.37 11.02
C GLN A 45 -9.77 -18.77 11.81
N LYS A 46 -10.03 -19.32 12.99
CA LYS A 46 -10.92 -18.68 13.95
C LYS A 46 -10.18 -17.52 14.63
N ILE A 47 -10.74 -16.32 14.56
CA ILE A 47 -10.19 -15.15 15.24
C ILE A 47 -10.86 -15.06 16.61
N ASP A 48 -10.04 -15.22 17.64
CA ASP A 48 -10.47 -15.15 19.06
C ASP A 48 -10.22 -13.74 19.60
N ASP A 49 -10.94 -12.75 19.05
CA ASP A 49 -10.96 -11.36 19.52
C ASP A 49 -12.43 -10.93 19.64
N PRO A 50 -12.94 -10.60 20.83
CA PRO A 50 -14.33 -10.16 21.04
C PRO A 50 -14.69 -8.88 20.27
N ASN A 51 -13.70 -8.14 19.79
CA ASN A 51 -13.89 -6.95 18.97
C ASN A 51 -13.75 -7.24 17.47
N PHE A 52 -13.67 -8.51 17.06
CA PHE A 52 -13.68 -8.90 15.65
C PHE A 52 -15.11 -9.29 15.21
N TYR A 53 -15.59 -8.62 14.19
CA TYR A 53 -16.91 -8.81 13.58
C TYR A 53 -16.70 -9.43 12.19
N GLY A 54 -16.77 -10.74 12.12
CA GLY A 54 -16.53 -11.50 10.89
C GLY A 54 -17.71 -11.43 9.93
N VAL A 55 -17.42 -11.23 8.63
CA VAL A 55 -18.38 -11.31 7.54
C VAL A 55 -17.95 -12.36 6.52
N GLU A 56 -18.89 -12.80 5.68
CA GLU A 56 -18.58 -13.68 4.56
C GLU A 56 -17.73 -12.94 3.50
N SER A 57 -16.96 -13.68 2.72
CA SER A 57 -16.31 -13.17 1.52
C SER A 57 -17.14 -13.49 0.27
N TYR A 58 -17.03 -12.63 -0.76
CA TYR A 58 -17.53 -12.98 -2.08
C TYR A 58 -16.76 -14.18 -2.62
N HIS A 59 -17.49 -15.19 -3.06
CA HIS A 59 -16.89 -16.32 -3.78
C HIS A 59 -16.98 -16.04 -5.28
N ILE A 60 -15.83 -15.80 -5.92
CA ILE A 60 -15.71 -15.51 -7.34
C ILE A 60 -14.85 -16.61 -7.97
N PRO A 61 -15.48 -17.65 -8.61
CA PRO A 61 -14.82 -18.92 -8.92
C PRO A 61 -13.53 -18.83 -9.75
N VAL A 62 -13.46 -17.94 -10.74
CA VAL A 62 -12.31 -17.81 -11.67
C VAL A 62 -11.35 -16.69 -11.24
N PHE A 63 -11.84 -15.71 -10.49
CA PHE A 63 -11.05 -14.58 -10.00
C PHE A 63 -10.31 -14.90 -8.70
N ASN A 64 -10.77 -15.93 -7.96
CA ASN A 64 -10.15 -16.31 -6.69
C ASN A 64 -8.67 -16.64 -6.84
N ASP A 65 -8.26 -17.34 -7.88
CA ASP A 65 -6.84 -17.70 -8.07
C ASP A 65 -5.98 -16.47 -8.39
N PHE A 66 -6.50 -15.52 -9.18
CA PHE A 66 -5.76 -14.28 -9.48
C PHE A 66 -5.79 -13.30 -8.31
N ILE A 67 -6.95 -13.06 -7.69
CA ILE A 67 -7.10 -12.19 -6.52
C ILE A 67 -6.39 -12.82 -5.32
N ALA A 68 -6.49 -14.12 -5.12
CA ALA A 68 -5.76 -14.84 -4.09
C ALA A 68 -4.24 -14.82 -4.34
N SER A 69 -3.79 -14.89 -5.61
CA SER A 69 -2.38 -14.70 -5.96
C SER A 69 -1.88 -13.28 -5.64
N GLN A 70 -2.80 -12.28 -5.63
CA GLN A 70 -2.55 -10.91 -5.17
C GLN A 70 -2.76 -10.75 -3.65
N GLY A 71 -3.17 -11.80 -2.95
CA GLY A 71 -3.47 -11.76 -1.52
C GLY A 71 -4.70 -10.92 -1.17
N MET A 72 -5.66 -10.75 -2.09
CA MET A 72 -6.87 -9.95 -1.86
C MET A 72 -8.10 -10.84 -1.71
N VAL A 73 -9.02 -10.45 -0.81
CA VAL A 73 -10.35 -11.02 -0.63
C VAL A 73 -11.33 -9.86 -0.55
N PHE A 74 -12.52 -9.97 -1.11
CA PHE A 74 -13.58 -8.97 -0.98
C PHE A 74 -14.60 -9.42 0.06
N ALA A 75 -14.79 -8.62 1.09
CA ALA A 75 -15.81 -8.87 2.11
C ALA A 75 -17.21 -8.57 1.58
N LYS A 76 -18.14 -9.47 1.86
CA LYS A 76 -19.57 -9.30 1.54
C LYS A 76 -20.21 -8.43 2.61
N PRO A 77 -20.92 -7.36 2.25
CA PRO A 77 -21.63 -6.54 3.24
C PRO A 77 -22.68 -7.34 3.99
N ASP A 78 -22.70 -7.16 5.32
CA ASP A 78 -23.76 -7.62 6.21
C ASP A 78 -24.17 -6.45 7.11
N ASP A 79 -25.36 -5.90 6.85
CA ASP A 79 -25.83 -4.70 7.54
C ASP A 79 -26.12 -4.96 9.01
N LEU A 80 -26.45 -6.19 9.43
CA LEU A 80 -26.65 -6.52 10.85
C LEU A 80 -25.32 -6.52 11.60
N VAL A 81 -24.32 -7.18 11.04
CA VAL A 81 -22.96 -7.19 11.60
C VAL A 81 -22.38 -5.79 11.65
N LEU A 82 -22.57 -4.99 10.59
CA LEU A 82 -22.10 -3.60 10.54
C LEU A 82 -22.78 -2.75 11.61
N ARG A 83 -24.11 -2.88 11.81
CA ARG A 83 -24.83 -2.12 12.85
C ARG A 83 -24.34 -2.49 14.26
N GLU A 84 -24.09 -3.76 14.51
CA GLU A 84 -23.57 -4.21 15.80
C GLU A 84 -22.15 -3.69 16.05
N ALA A 85 -21.26 -3.79 15.08
CA ALA A 85 -19.90 -3.29 15.17
C ALA A 85 -19.80 -1.76 15.33
N ILE A 86 -20.74 -1.00 14.74
CA ILE A 86 -20.76 0.47 14.74
C ILE A 86 -21.52 1.02 15.96
N LYS A 87 -22.36 0.22 16.61
CA LYS A 87 -23.15 0.67 17.76
C LYS A 87 -22.27 1.22 18.88
N GLY A 88 -22.49 2.51 19.20
CA GLY A 88 -21.74 3.23 20.22
C GLY A 88 -20.27 3.54 19.85
N ALA A 89 -19.87 3.35 18.58
CA ALA A 89 -18.57 3.80 18.11
C ALA A 89 -18.52 5.34 18.01
N ASP A 90 -17.35 5.91 18.29
CA ASP A 90 -17.08 7.34 18.10
C ASP A 90 -16.79 7.65 16.63
N VAL A 91 -16.07 6.74 15.96
CA VAL A 91 -15.67 6.90 14.56
C VAL A 91 -15.58 5.55 13.84
N VAL A 92 -15.95 5.56 12.56
CA VAL A 92 -15.74 4.46 11.62
C VAL A 92 -14.68 4.85 10.61
N HIS A 93 -13.60 4.09 10.52
CA HIS A 93 -12.52 4.29 9.54
C HIS A 93 -12.59 3.25 8.43
N LEU A 94 -12.72 3.70 7.19
CA LEU A 94 -12.98 2.89 6.00
C LEU A 94 -11.70 2.78 5.16
N LEU A 95 -11.16 1.58 5.00
CA LEU A 95 -9.82 1.37 4.45
C LEU A 95 -9.74 1.40 2.91
N LEU A 96 -10.79 0.99 2.21
CA LEU A 96 -10.83 0.83 0.76
C LEU A 96 -12.20 1.24 0.19
N PRO A 97 -12.31 1.57 -1.11
CA PRO A 97 -13.58 1.99 -1.72
C PRO A 97 -14.43 0.81 -2.22
N PHE A 98 -14.53 -0.30 -1.46
CA PHE A 98 -15.22 -1.52 -1.85
C PHE A 98 -16.63 -1.65 -1.23
N PRO A 99 -17.42 -2.69 -1.58
CA PRO A 99 -18.81 -2.80 -1.15
C PRO A 99 -19.01 -2.69 0.35
N ILE A 100 -18.26 -3.42 1.17
CA ILE A 100 -18.48 -3.42 2.62
C ILE A 100 -18.26 -2.04 3.25
N GLN A 101 -17.26 -1.29 2.77
CA GLN A 101 -16.98 0.05 3.28
C GLN A 101 -18.07 1.06 2.85
N ARG A 102 -18.67 0.89 1.68
CA ARG A 102 -19.81 1.70 1.23
C ARG A 102 -21.03 1.46 2.10
N HIS A 103 -21.32 0.21 2.45
CA HIS A 103 -22.40 -0.16 3.37
C HIS A 103 -22.10 0.39 4.77
N ALA A 104 -20.90 0.19 5.31
CA ALA A 104 -20.49 0.71 6.60
C ALA A 104 -20.64 2.24 6.69
N ARG A 105 -20.28 2.98 5.61
CA ARG A 105 -20.50 4.42 5.55
C ARG A 105 -21.96 4.81 5.71
N LEU A 106 -22.87 4.09 5.04
CA LEU A 106 -24.31 4.38 5.15
C LEU A 106 -24.85 4.02 6.54
N VAL A 107 -24.44 2.88 7.07
CA VAL A 107 -24.82 2.45 8.44
C VAL A 107 -24.33 3.47 9.47
N ALA A 108 -23.08 3.92 9.38
CA ALA A 108 -22.53 4.94 10.28
C ALA A 108 -23.31 6.27 10.19
N LYS A 109 -23.64 6.72 8.96
CA LYS A 109 -24.49 7.91 8.74
C LYS A 109 -25.85 7.77 9.40
N ASP A 110 -26.52 6.62 9.23
CA ASP A 110 -27.83 6.32 9.80
C ASP A 110 -27.81 6.31 11.35
N MET A 111 -26.68 5.92 11.91
CA MET A 111 -26.46 5.85 13.36
C MET A 111 -25.83 7.14 13.95
N GLY A 112 -25.54 8.14 13.14
CA GLY A 112 -24.95 9.40 13.57
C GLY A 112 -23.47 9.28 14.00
N VAL A 113 -22.76 8.26 13.52
CA VAL A 113 -21.35 8.02 13.84
C VAL A 113 -20.44 8.71 12.82
N ALA A 114 -19.36 9.33 13.30
CA ALA A 114 -18.36 9.98 12.44
C ALA A 114 -17.69 8.99 11.48
N VAL A 115 -17.39 9.43 10.27
CA VAL A 115 -16.77 8.59 9.23
C VAL A 115 -15.51 9.24 8.69
N THR A 116 -14.43 8.47 8.65
CA THR A 116 -13.19 8.80 7.95
C THR A 116 -12.85 7.71 6.93
N GLY A 117 -12.04 8.04 5.92
CA GLY A 117 -11.61 7.05 4.93
C GLY A 117 -10.11 7.04 4.75
N ALA A 118 -9.58 5.95 4.20
CA ALA A 118 -8.20 5.87 3.78
C ALA A 118 -8.09 5.66 2.26
N PHE A 119 -7.06 6.21 1.65
CA PHE A 119 -6.73 6.01 0.25
C PHE A 119 -5.40 5.25 0.14
N HIS A 120 -5.48 3.93 0.26
CA HIS A 120 -4.32 3.04 0.20
C HIS A 120 -4.12 2.37 -1.16
N MET A 121 -5.02 2.54 -2.09
CA MET A 121 -4.98 1.88 -3.40
C MET A 121 -4.90 2.91 -4.52
N GLN A 122 -3.69 3.11 -5.06
CA GLN A 122 -3.52 3.91 -6.27
C GLN A 122 -4.10 3.18 -7.48
N PRO A 123 -4.84 3.88 -8.37
CA PRO A 123 -5.30 3.35 -9.65
C PRO A 123 -4.18 2.73 -10.49
N GLU A 124 -2.99 3.31 -10.48
CA GLU A 124 -1.80 2.82 -11.16
C GLU A 124 -1.45 1.38 -10.77
N ASN A 125 -1.52 1.04 -9.48
CA ASN A 125 -1.23 -0.32 -9.01
C ASN A 125 -2.22 -1.35 -9.58
N ILE A 126 -3.50 -0.95 -9.75
CA ILE A 126 -4.52 -1.79 -10.37
C ILE A 126 -4.23 -1.94 -11.86
N THR A 127 -3.98 -0.83 -12.56
CA THR A 127 -3.76 -0.84 -14.01
C THR A 127 -2.46 -1.51 -14.41
N TYR A 128 -1.39 -1.42 -13.59
CA TYR A 128 -0.17 -2.21 -13.80
C TYR A 128 -0.43 -3.71 -13.72
N SER A 129 -1.29 -4.17 -12.82
CA SER A 129 -1.60 -5.59 -12.69
C SER A 129 -2.32 -6.19 -13.90
N ILE A 130 -2.92 -5.33 -14.75
CA ILE A 130 -3.60 -5.69 -16.00
C ILE A 130 -2.88 -5.15 -17.25
N TYR A 131 -1.59 -4.80 -17.13
CA TYR A 131 -0.74 -4.26 -18.20
C TYR A 131 -1.19 -2.91 -18.81
N LEU A 132 -2.04 -2.16 -18.13
CA LEU A 132 -2.52 -0.83 -18.52
C LEU A 132 -1.93 0.31 -17.65
N GLY A 133 -0.91 0.03 -16.84
CA GLY A 133 -0.34 0.98 -15.87
C GLY A 133 0.16 2.31 -16.46
N LYS A 134 0.52 2.32 -17.74
CA LYS A 134 0.92 3.53 -18.47
C LYS A 134 -0.26 4.29 -19.09
N SER A 135 -1.49 3.78 -19.05
CA SER A 135 -2.67 4.41 -19.62
C SER A 135 -3.21 5.50 -18.70
N LYS A 136 -2.96 6.75 -19.05
CA LYS A 136 -3.53 7.92 -18.33
C LYS A 136 -5.06 7.90 -18.32
N ILE A 137 -5.68 7.43 -19.40
CA ILE A 137 -7.15 7.35 -19.53
C ILE A 137 -7.70 6.36 -18.50
N ALA A 138 -7.13 5.15 -18.41
CA ALA A 138 -7.55 4.14 -17.46
C ALA A 138 -7.38 4.61 -16.00
N ASN A 139 -6.25 5.22 -15.68
CA ASN A 139 -5.98 5.74 -14.34
C ASN A 139 -6.97 6.86 -13.97
N ASN A 140 -7.19 7.84 -14.86
CA ASN A 140 -8.15 8.92 -14.64
C ASN A 140 -9.58 8.42 -14.45
N ALA A 141 -10.01 7.40 -15.22
CA ALA A 141 -11.32 6.78 -15.08
C ALA A 141 -11.48 6.12 -13.70
N LEU A 142 -10.46 5.43 -13.20
CA LEU A 142 -10.47 4.83 -11.86
C LEU A 142 -10.47 5.88 -10.74
N TYR A 143 -9.68 6.96 -10.86
CA TYR A 143 -9.74 8.09 -9.92
C TYR A 143 -11.14 8.68 -9.86
N SER A 144 -11.76 8.95 -11.04
CA SER A 144 -13.13 9.47 -11.13
C SER A 144 -14.15 8.51 -10.54
N PHE A 145 -14.00 7.21 -10.81
CA PHE A 145 -14.89 6.19 -10.25
C PHE A 145 -14.81 6.14 -8.73
N PHE A 146 -13.61 6.07 -8.14
CA PHE A 146 -13.43 6.04 -6.69
C PHE A 146 -13.95 7.32 -6.04
N LYS A 147 -13.65 8.49 -6.63
CA LYS A 147 -14.17 9.77 -6.16
C LYS A 147 -15.70 9.77 -6.13
N ASN A 148 -16.34 9.49 -7.25
CA ASN A 148 -17.78 9.65 -7.40
C ASN A 148 -18.59 8.56 -6.67
N SER A 149 -18.04 7.36 -6.57
CA SER A 149 -18.74 6.24 -5.92
C SER A 149 -18.54 6.15 -4.42
N PHE A 150 -17.47 6.77 -3.88
CA PHE A 150 -17.11 6.58 -2.48
C PHE A 150 -16.58 7.85 -1.80
N TYR A 151 -15.42 8.37 -2.21
CA TYR A 151 -14.71 9.41 -1.44
C TYR A 151 -15.46 10.74 -1.35
N LYS A 152 -16.24 11.16 -2.35
CA LYS A 152 -17.00 12.41 -2.28
C LYS A 152 -17.99 12.51 -1.10
N TYR A 153 -18.26 11.39 -0.44
CA TYR A 153 -19.16 11.31 0.70
C TYR A 153 -18.44 11.27 2.06
N ILE A 154 -17.13 11.38 2.06
CA ILE A 154 -16.27 11.30 3.24
C ILE A 154 -15.52 12.62 3.38
N ASN A 155 -15.62 13.29 4.53
CA ASN A 155 -15.01 14.59 4.73
C ASN A 155 -13.48 14.47 4.94
N HIS A 156 -13.03 13.54 5.78
CA HIS A 156 -11.64 13.33 6.11
C HIS A 156 -11.09 12.06 5.44
N VAL A 157 -10.05 12.22 4.60
CA VAL A 157 -9.41 11.10 3.91
C VAL A 157 -7.93 11.07 4.26
N HIS A 158 -7.49 9.98 4.85
CA HIS A 158 -6.09 9.65 5.08
C HIS A 158 -5.46 9.10 3.80
N CYS A 159 -4.24 9.50 3.47
CA CYS A 159 -3.44 8.90 2.41
C CYS A 159 -1.97 8.79 2.84
N PRO A 160 -1.19 7.86 2.26
CA PRO A 160 0.13 7.50 2.82
C PRO A 160 1.24 8.50 2.53
N SER A 161 1.06 9.45 1.61
CA SER A 161 2.13 10.36 1.20
C SER A 161 1.60 11.68 0.62
N GLU A 162 2.44 12.71 0.63
CA GLU A 162 2.12 14.00 -0.02
C GLU A 162 1.94 13.84 -1.54
N MET A 163 2.66 12.92 -2.20
CA MET A 163 2.46 12.63 -3.61
C MET A 163 1.02 12.15 -3.87
N VAL A 164 0.53 11.19 -3.10
CA VAL A 164 -0.85 10.68 -3.24
C VAL A 164 -1.85 11.80 -2.95
N LYS A 165 -1.61 12.65 -1.96
CA LYS A 165 -2.46 13.81 -1.67
C LYS A 165 -2.52 14.78 -2.87
N HIS A 166 -1.38 15.11 -3.48
CA HIS A 166 -1.33 15.94 -4.67
C HIS A 166 -2.10 15.31 -5.84
N ASP A 167 -1.96 14.01 -6.06
CA ASP A 167 -2.69 13.29 -7.10
C ASP A 167 -4.21 13.35 -6.85
N LEU A 168 -4.66 13.16 -5.62
CA LEU A 168 -6.08 13.28 -5.28
C LEU A 168 -6.60 14.70 -5.55
N ILE A 169 -5.88 15.74 -5.14
CA ILE A 169 -6.24 17.14 -5.41
C ILE A 169 -6.31 17.39 -6.91
N LYS A 170 -5.32 16.94 -7.67
CA LYS A 170 -5.25 17.05 -9.13
C LYS A 170 -6.45 16.39 -9.82
N HIS A 171 -6.96 15.27 -9.28
CA HIS A 171 -8.14 14.58 -9.76
C HIS A 171 -9.46 15.15 -9.20
N GLY A 172 -9.40 16.32 -8.54
CA GLY A 172 -10.55 17.06 -8.07
C GLY A 172 -11.27 16.48 -6.87
N TYR A 173 -10.54 15.78 -5.98
CA TYR A 173 -11.05 15.41 -4.67
C TYR A 173 -11.11 16.65 -3.78
N LYS A 174 -12.26 16.89 -3.13
CA LYS A 174 -12.53 18.08 -2.30
C LYS A 174 -12.50 17.79 -0.80
N ASN A 175 -12.06 16.59 -0.43
CA ASN A 175 -11.95 16.12 0.96
C ASN A 175 -10.87 16.91 1.72
N GLN A 176 -10.92 16.92 3.04
CA GLN A 176 -9.77 17.22 3.87
C GLN A 176 -8.81 16.03 3.81
N ILE A 177 -7.76 16.15 2.99
CA ILE A 177 -6.82 15.06 2.73
C ILE A 177 -5.63 15.19 3.68
N HIS A 178 -5.38 14.14 4.44
CA HIS A 178 -4.31 14.04 5.43
C HIS A 178 -3.24 13.07 4.95
N ALA A 179 -2.07 13.60 4.59
CA ALA A 179 -0.91 12.77 4.25
C ALA A 179 -0.25 12.32 5.56
N ILE A 180 -0.48 11.07 5.91
CA ILE A 180 0.08 10.43 7.11
C ILE A 180 0.67 9.09 6.66
N SER A 181 1.94 8.87 6.95
CA SER A 181 2.62 7.62 6.62
C SER A 181 1.96 6.41 7.31
N ASN A 182 2.01 5.26 6.65
CA ASN A 182 1.62 3.98 7.27
C ASN A 182 2.57 3.54 8.39
N GLY A 183 3.69 4.23 8.54
CA GLY A 183 4.64 4.04 9.60
C GLY A 183 5.50 2.78 9.48
N VAL A 184 6.64 2.82 10.13
CA VAL A 184 7.57 1.70 10.24
C VAL A 184 7.38 1.03 11.60
N SER A 185 7.29 -0.31 11.58
CA SER A 185 7.21 -1.09 12.81
C SER A 185 8.43 -0.85 13.71
N PRO A 186 8.25 -0.72 15.03
CA PRO A 186 9.36 -0.54 15.98
C PRO A 186 10.34 -1.72 16.02
N ARG A 187 10.06 -2.81 15.33
CA ARG A 187 10.99 -3.93 15.13
C ARG A 187 12.18 -3.58 14.24
N PHE A 188 11.97 -2.66 13.26
CA PHE A 188 13.03 -2.25 12.37
C PHE A 188 13.86 -1.17 13.05
N VAL A 189 15.05 -1.57 13.48
CA VAL A 189 16.01 -0.72 14.18
C VAL A 189 17.41 -0.97 13.63
N HIS A 190 18.26 0.02 13.74
CA HIS A 190 19.68 -0.17 13.51
C HIS A 190 20.26 -1.11 14.57
N LEU A 191 20.96 -2.13 14.13
CA LEU A 191 21.66 -3.09 14.99
C LEU A 191 23.16 -2.97 14.74
N ASP A 192 23.89 -2.68 15.81
CA ASP A 192 25.35 -2.70 15.76
C ASP A 192 25.87 -4.14 15.60
N ASN A 193 26.93 -4.32 14.80
CA ASN A 193 27.69 -5.56 14.69
C ASN A 193 26.91 -6.79 14.18
N VAL A 194 25.95 -6.60 13.28
CA VAL A 194 25.35 -7.74 12.57
C VAL A 194 26.34 -8.29 11.55
N GLU A 195 26.85 -9.49 11.82
CA GLU A 195 27.82 -10.12 10.92
C GLU A 195 27.17 -10.59 9.62
N LYS A 196 27.85 -10.31 8.51
CA LYS A 196 27.50 -10.89 7.22
C LYS A 196 27.73 -12.41 7.23
N PRO A 197 26.88 -13.21 6.55
CA PRO A 197 27.18 -14.61 6.27
C PRO A 197 28.60 -14.77 5.67
N ALA A 198 29.28 -15.86 5.99
CA ALA A 198 30.67 -16.07 5.59
C ALA A 198 30.90 -15.90 4.07
N GLU A 199 29.93 -16.35 3.26
CA GLU A 199 29.94 -16.25 1.80
C GLU A 199 29.76 -14.80 1.29
N LEU A 200 29.28 -13.89 2.12
CA LEU A 200 29.05 -12.47 1.77
C LEU A 200 30.08 -11.52 2.41
N LYS A 201 31.01 -12.02 3.20
CA LYS A 201 31.93 -11.21 4.02
C LYS A 201 32.72 -10.20 3.18
N ASP A 202 33.18 -10.64 1.99
CA ASP A 202 33.99 -9.81 1.08
C ASP A 202 33.17 -9.19 -0.06
N LYS A 203 31.83 -9.20 0.07
CA LYS A 203 30.91 -8.65 -0.95
C LYS A 203 30.26 -7.36 -0.46
N PHE A 204 30.06 -6.44 -1.40
CA PHE A 204 29.18 -5.30 -1.23
C PHE A 204 27.75 -5.74 -1.53
N VAL A 205 26.92 -5.81 -0.49
CA VAL A 205 25.58 -6.35 -0.58
C VAL A 205 24.59 -5.26 -0.95
N VAL A 206 23.99 -5.37 -2.14
CA VAL A 206 22.89 -4.52 -2.60
C VAL A 206 21.57 -5.25 -2.34
N LEU A 207 20.67 -4.62 -1.60
CA LEU A 207 19.38 -5.19 -1.18
C LEU A 207 18.22 -4.49 -1.86
N MET A 208 17.23 -5.26 -2.33
CA MET A 208 15.88 -4.77 -2.62
C MET A 208 14.83 -5.69 -1.99
N ILE A 209 13.84 -5.10 -1.34
CA ILE A 209 12.72 -5.81 -0.70
C ILE A 209 11.44 -5.45 -1.44
N GLY A 210 10.68 -6.46 -1.87
CA GLY A 210 9.39 -6.25 -2.53
C GLY A 210 8.95 -7.41 -3.39
N ARG A 211 7.73 -7.34 -3.90
CA ARG A 211 7.19 -8.33 -4.85
C ARG A 211 8.09 -8.41 -6.09
N LEU A 212 8.33 -9.61 -6.58
CA LEU A 212 9.06 -9.79 -7.85
C LEU A 212 8.09 -9.62 -9.03
N SER A 213 7.99 -8.39 -9.53
CA SER A 213 7.00 -7.97 -10.53
C SER A 213 7.47 -6.80 -11.39
N CYS A 214 6.82 -6.59 -12.53
CA CYS A 214 7.30 -5.64 -13.56
C CYS A 214 7.39 -4.19 -13.08
N GLU A 215 6.48 -3.73 -12.23
CA GLU A 215 6.47 -2.37 -11.68
C GLU A 215 7.59 -2.11 -10.68
N LYS A 216 8.18 -3.18 -10.10
CA LYS A 216 9.27 -3.08 -9.13
C LYS A 216 10.65 -2.96 -9.77
N ARG A 217 10.76 -3.25 -11.07
CA ARG A 217 11.94 -3.00 -11.89
C ARG A 217 13.26 -3.59 -11.36
N GLN A 218 13.21 -4.79 -10.74
CA GLN A 218 14.43 -5.50 -10.32
C GLN A 218 15.37 -5.79 -11.51
N ASP A 219 14.84 -5.84 -12.73
CA ASP A 219 15.60 -5.98 -13.97
C ASP A 219 16.62 -4.85 -14.16
N LEU A 220 16.30 -3.62 -13.74
CA LEU A 220 17.23 -2.48 -13.82
C LEU A 220 18.42 -2.68 -12.89
N ILE A 221 18.19 -3.18 -11.67
CA ILE A 221 19.28 -3.41 -10.70
C ILE A 221 20.25 -4.45 -11.24
N ILE A 222 19.71 -5.54 -11.81
CA ILE A 222 20.53 -6.60 -12.42
C ILE A 222 21.39 -6.03 -13.57
N LYS A 223 20.81 -5.21 -14.44
CA LYS A 223 21.53 -4.58 -15.55
C LYS A 223 22.58 -3.60 -15.06
N ALA A 224 22.23 -2.73 -14.11
CA ALA A 224 23.14 -1.76 -13.53
C ALA A 224 24.37 -2.41 -12.89
N ILE A 225 24.17 -3.47 -12.10
CA ILE A 225 25.30 -4.23 -11.53
C ILE A 225 26.08 -4.94 -12.64
N GLY A 226 25.40 -5.40 -13.69
CA GLY A 226 26.05 -6.02 -14.87
C GLY A 226 27.00 -5.09 -15.61
N GLU A 227 26.67 -3.78 -15.67
CA GLU A 227 27.50 -2.72 -16.27
C GLU A 227 28.65 -2.24 -15.36
N SER A 228 28.54 -2.51 -14.04
CA SER A 228 29.51 -2.01 -13.07
C SER A 228 30.88 -2.67 -13.21
N LYS A 229 31.93 -1.85 -13.09
CA LYS A 229 33.31 -2.33 -12.95
C LYS A 229 33.56 -3.17 -11.69
N TYR A 230 32.60 -3.13 -10.73
CA TYR A 230 32.63 -3.88 -9.49
C TYR A 230 31.66 -5.08 -9.50
N ASN A 231 31.18 -5.54 -10.66
CA ASN A 231 30.23 -6.65 -10.80
C ASN A 231 30.67 -7.93 -10.02
N ASP A 232 31.99 -8.21 -9.97
CA ASP A 232 32.54 -9.34 -9.21
C ASP A 232 32.57 -9.14 -7.70
N LYS A 233 32.48 -7.89 -7.21
CA LYS A 233 32.48 -7.50 -5.79
C LYS A 233 31.07 -7.32 -5.23
N ILE A 234 30.10 -7.08 -6.08
CA ILE A 234 28.72 -6.81 -5.67
C ILE A 234 27.91 -8.10 -5.62
N GLN A 235 27.14 -8.27 -4.53
CA GLN A 235 26.13 -9.30 -4.40
C GLN A 235 24.75 -8.67 -4.33
N LEU A 236 23.86 -9.03 -5.27
CA LEU A 236 22.45 -8.62 -5.22
C LEU A 236 21.63 -9.62 -4.40
N VAL A 237 20.85 -9.10 -3.46
CA VAL A 237 19.87 -9.84 -2.67
C VAL A 237 18.48 -9.28 -2.96
N LEU A 238 17.57 -10.13 -3.43
CA LEU A 238 16.17 -9.79 -3.69
C LEU A 238 15.27 -10.53 -2.71
N CYS A 239 14.71 -9.79 -1.75
CA CYS A 239 13.80 -10.33 -0.75
C CYS A 239 12.34 -10.16 -1.17
N GLY A 240 11.70 -11.25 -1.60
CA GLY A 240 10.30 -11.26 -2.00
C GLY A 240 9.89 -12.45 -2.85
N LYS A 241 8.59 -12.53 -3.11
CA LYS A 241 7.98 -13.52 -4.03
C LYS A 241 7.27 -12.79 -5.16
N GLY A 242 7.12 -13.44 -6.31
CA GLY A 242 6.32 -12.90 -7.39
C GLY A 242 6.54 -13.59 -8.73
N PRO A 243 5.71 -13.27 -9.72
CA PRO A 243 5.69 -13.96 -11.03
C PRO A 243 6.95 -13.72 -11.86
N TRP A 244 7.74 -12.68 -11.56
CA TRP A 244 8.95 -12.35 -12.33
C TRP A 244 10.19 -13.12 -11.91
N LYS A 245 10.13 -14.00 -10.89
CA LYS A 245 11.31 -14.71 -10.39
C LYS A 245 12.10 -15.40 -11.50
N ALA A 246 11.46 -16.23 -12.33
CA ALA A 246 12.15 -16.96 -13.42
C ALA A 246 12.79 -16.01 -14.46
N HIS A 247 12.14 -14.89 -14.78
CA HIS A 247 12.70 -13.86 -15.65
C HIS A 247 13.95 -13.21 -15.04
N LEU A 248 13.90 -12.86 -13.76
CA LEU A 248 15.02 -12.26 -13.05
C LEU A 248 16.19 -13.24 -12.88
N GLU A 249 15.92 -14.53 -12.66
CA GLU A 249 16.94 -15.58 -12.65
C GLU A 249 17.68 -15.69 -14.00
N SER A 250 16.94 -15.61 -15.10
CA SER A 250 17.53 -15.61 -16.45
C SER A 250 18.42 -14.39 -16.69
N LEU A 251 17.95 -13.19 -16.30
CA LEU A 251 18.75 -11.95 -16.39
C LEU A 251 20.00 -12.02 -15.50
N SER A 252 19.87 -12.53 -14.29
CA SER A 252 20.98 -12.71 -13.37
C SER A 252 22.11 -13.53 -13.98
N LYS A 253 21.78 -14.69 -14.56
CA LYS A 253 22.74 -15.56 -15.25
C LYS A 253 23.43 -14.87 -16.44
N LYS A 254 22.74 -13.95 -17.10
CA LYS A 254 23.26 -13.23 -18.28
C LYS A 254 24.21 -12.09 -17.91
N TYR A 255 23.91 -11.33 -16.85
CA TYR A 255 24.58 -10.06 -16.58
C TYR A 255 25.50 -10.08 -15.35
N LEU A 256 25.25 -10.95 -14.37
CA LEU A 256 25.95 -10.90 -13.10
C LEU A 256 27.04 -11.95 -12.95
N LYS A 257 28.18 -11.55 -12.37
CA LYS A 257 29.26 -12.47 -11.97
C LYS A 257 28.84 -13.29 -10.73
N ASN A 258 28.15 -12.66 -9.77
CA ASN A 258 27.57 -13.31 -8.61
C ASN A 258 26.06 -13.47 -8.83
N PRO A 259 25.51 -14.69 -8.95
CA PRO A 259 24.08 -14.89 -9.12
C PRO A 259 23.25 -14.24 -8.02
N VAL A 260 22.07 -13.71 -8.37
CA VAL A 260 21.15 -13.12 -7.39
C VAL A 260 20.76 -14.12 -6.31
N ILE A 261 20.81 -13.70 -5.04
CA ILE A 261 20.23 -14.45 -3.93
C ILE A 261 18.75 -14.03 -3.82
N PHE A 262 17.86 -14.98 -4.07
CA PHE A 262 16.41 -14.81 -3.89
C PHE A 262 15.99 -15.39 -2.55
N SER A 263 15.32 -14.57 -1.73
CA SER A 263 14.83 -15.01 -0.41
C SER A 263 13.41 -14.50 -0.15
N PHE A 264 12.74 -15.17 0.78
CA PHE A 264 11.49 -14.71 1.37
C PHE A 264 11.52 -15.07 2.84
N LEU A 265 11.78 -14.10 3.68
CA LEU A 265 12.20 -14.27 5.06
C LEU A 265 11.13 -13.81 6.04
N PRO A 266 11.03 -14.41 7.21
CA PRO A 266 10.35 -13.84 8.37
C PRO A 266 10.96 -12.48 8.74
N GLN A 267 10.19 -11.63 9.42
CA GLN A 267 10.61 -10.25 9.72
C GLN A 267 11.91 -10.16 10.53
N ASP A 268 12.15 -11.07 11.47
CA ASP A 268 13.36 -11.07 12.31
C ASP A 268 14.63 -11.41 11.50
N GLU A 269 14.50 -12.31 10.52
CA GLU A 269 15.61 -12.63 9.60
C GLU A 269 15.80 -11.50 8.59
N LEU A 270 14.70 -10.90 8.10
CA LEU A 270 14.77 -9.75 7.21
C LEU A 270 15.47 -8.56 7.87
N LEU A 271 15.22 -8.31 9.16
CA LEU A 271 15.91 -7.29 9.94
C LEU A 271 17.44 -7.48 9.91
N LYS A 272 17.92 -8.72 10.07
CA LYS A 272 19.36 -9.04 9.98
C LYS A 272 19.90 -8.75 8.58
N VAL A 273 19.17 -9.18 7.54
CA VAL A 273 19.55 -8.94 6.13
C VAL A 273 19.68 -7.45 5.86
N ILE A 274 18.74 -6.63 6.31
CA ILE A 274 18.81 -5.18 6.16
C ILE A 274 20.06 -4.63 6.86
N ASN A 275 20.31 -5.03 8.09
CA ASN A 275 21.41 -4.49 8.91
C ASN A 275 22.81 -4.92 8.44
N TYR A 276 22.98 -6.08 7.79
CA TYR A 276 24.27 -6.47 7.23
C TYR A 276 24.46 -6.02 5.76
N SER A 277 23.42 -5.54 5.09
CA SER A 277 23.52 -5.03 3.70
C SER A 277 24.26 -3.69 3.66
N ASP A 278 24.86 -3.38 2.50
CA ASP A 278 25.64 -2.16 2.33
C ASP A 278 24.86 -1.03 1.66
N LEU A 279 23.88 -1.37 0.80
CA LEU A 279 23.09 -0.39 0.07
C LEU A 279 21.68 -0.93 -0.20
N TYR A 280 20.67 -0.10 -0.08
CA TYR A 280 19.32 -0.42 -0.50
C TYR A 280 19.02 0.20 -1.87
N VAL A 281 18.38 -0.52 -2.77
CA VAL A 281 17.94 0.05 -4.06
C VAL A 281 16.43 -0.06 -4.19
N HIS A 282 15.76 1.05 -4.51
CA HIS A 282 14.34 1.11 -4.77
C HIS A 282 14.06 1.56 -6.20
N ALA A 283 13.94 0.59 -7.12
CA ALA A 283 13.84 0.86 -8.55
C ALA A 283 12.40 0.97 -9.09
N SER A 284 11.38 0.91 -8.23
CA SER A 284 9.97 0.86 -8.61
C SER A 284 9.54 2.00 -9.52
N ASP A 285 8.72 1.70 -10.53
CA ASP A 285 8.10 2.68 -11.43
C ASP A 285 6.88 3.37 -10.80
N ALA A 286 6.14 2.66 -9.92
CA ALA A 286 4.97 3.18 -9.22
C ALA A 286 4.96 2.71 -7.77
N GLU A 287 4.74 3.63 -6.83
CA GLU A 287 4.74 3.35 -5.40
C GLU A 287 4.00 4.43 -4.61
N SER A 288 3.01 4.07 -3.82
CA SER A 288 2.27 5.04 -3.00
C SER A 288 3.02 5.50 -1.76
N GLU A 289 3.95 4.68 -1.25
CA GLU A 289 4.76 5.02 -0.08
C GLU A 289 6.09 4.26 -0.03
N ALA A 290 6.08 2.93 -0.28
CA ALA A 290 7.23 2.02 -0.14
C ALA A 290 7.72 1.81 1.30
N ILE A 291 6.91 1.14 2.11
CA ILE A 291 7.25 0.79 3.50
C ILE A 291 8.61 0.10 3.59
N SER A 292 8.94 -0.79 2.65
CA SER A 292 10.23 -1.50 2.63
C SER A 292 11.45 -0.58 2.48
N CYS A 293 11.30 0.55 1.78
CA CYS A 293 12.35 1.56 1.70
C CYS A 293 12.51 2.26 3.06
N MET A 294 11.41 2.58 3.72
CA MET A 294 11.41 3.17 5.06
C MET A 294 11.99 2.20 6.09
N GLU A 295 11.63 0.92 6.04
CA GLU A 295 12.21 -0.13 6.90
C GLU A 295 13.74 -0.21 6.72
N ALA A 296 14.22 -0.12 5.47
CA ALA A 296 15.66 -0.14 5.18
C ALA A 296 16.39 1.08 5.76
N PHE A 297 15.93 2.29 5.49
CA PHE A 297 16.63 3.47 6.00
C PHE A 297 16.44 3.69 7.52
N THR A 298 15.37 3.15 8.12
CA THR A 298 15.22 3.13 9.59
C THR A 298 16.32 2.30 10.25
N CYS A 299 16.79 1.26 9.58
CA CYS A 299 17.95 0.47 10.00
C CYS A 299 19.30 1.13 9.61
N GLY A 300 19.29 2.34 9.05
CA GLY A 300 20.50 3.04 8.62
C GLY A 300 21.02 2.61 7.24
N LEU A 301 20.31 1.79 6.50
CA LEU A 301 20.71 1.37 5.17
C LEU A 301 20.38 2.48 4.15
N VAL A 302 21.41 3.05 3.53
CA VAL A 302 21.26 4.18 2.58
C VAL A 302 20.50 3.72 1.33
N PRO A 303 19.41 4.40 0.93
CA PRO A 303 18.64 4.03 -0.25
C PRO A 303 19.11 4.78 -1.50
N VAL A 304 19.17 4.06 -2.63
CA VAL A 304 19.25 4.61 -3.98
C VAL A 304 17.90 4.40 -4.66
N ILE A 305 17.25 5.48 -5.08
CA ILE A 305 15.82 5.54 -5.38
C ILE A 305 15.60 6.03 -6.80
N SER A 306 14.65 5.43 -7.51
CA SER A 306 14.21 5.88 -8.83
C SER A 306 13.56 7.27 -8.78
N ASN A 307 14.00 8.20 -9.64
CA ASN A 307 13.40 9.52 -9.81
C ASN A 307 12.10 9.45 -10.64
N SER A 308 11.19 8.55 -10.26
CA SER A 308 9.88 8.41 -10.93
C SER A 308 8.86 9.37 -10.36
N GLU A 309 8.11 10.06 -11.23
CA GLU A 309 6.99 10.93 -10.84
C GLU A 309 5.78 10.14 -10.27
N GLN A 310 5.74 8.82 -10.47
CA GLN A 310 4.67 7.95 -9.99
C GLN A 310 5.04 7.23 -8.68
N THR A 311 6.14 7.63 -8.05
CA THR A 311 6.55 7.07 -6.77
C THR A 311 6.67 8.15 -5.69
N ALA A 312 6.15 7.86 -4.51
CA ALA A 312 6.34 8.70 -3.34
C ALA A 312 7.77 8.63 -2.78
N THR A 313 8.58 7.65 -3.24
CA THR A 313 9.88 7.35 -2.64
C THR A 313 10.93 8.41 -2.86
N LYS A 314 10.85 9.19 -3.95
CA LYS A 314 11.85 10.25 -4.19
C LYS A 314 11.91 11.30 -3.08
N GLN A 315 10.83 11.48 -2.31
CA GLN A 315 10.83 12.36 -1.12
C GLN A 315 11.79 11.89 -0.02
N PHE A 316 12.19 10.63 -0.03
CA PHE A 316 13.11 10.07 0.96
C PHE A 316 14.58 10.32 0.65
N ALA A 317 14.94 10.82 -0.53
CA ALA A 317 16.31 11.11 -0.87
C ALA A 317 16.87 12.28 -0.03
N GLN A 318 17.89 12.01 0.77
CA GLN A 318 18.56 12.99 1.63
C GLN A 318 19.86 13.53 1.02
N ASP A 319 20.22 13.03 -0.17
CA ASP A 319 21.39 13.45 -0.94
C ASP A 319 21.10 13.23 -2.44
N PRO A 320 21.63 14.07 -3.35
CA PRO A 320 21.42 13.87 -4.79
C PRO A 320 21.89 12.51 -5.32
N HIS A 321 22.93 11.91 -4.73
CA HIS A 321 23.42 10.57 -5.12
C HIS A 321 22.47 9.44 -4.71
N CYS A 322 21.49 9.73 -3.85
CA CYS A 322 20.39 8.79 -3.54
C CYS A 322 19.33 8.70 -4.65
N LEU A 323 19.44 9.49 -5.73
CA LEU A 323 18.51 9.45 -6.87
C LEU A 323 19.21 8.99 -8.14
N PHE A 324 18.52 8.13 -8.91
CA PHE A 324 18.90 7.75 -10.26
C PHE A 324 17.76 7.99 -11.25
N GLU A 325 18.09 8.18 -12.53
CA GLU A 325 17.10 8.45 -13.57
C GLU A 325 16.21 7.24 -13.85
N ARG A 326 14.90 7.46 -13.86
CA ARG A 326 13.89 6.42 -14.06
C ARG A 326 14.16 5.59 -15.30
N GLY A 327 14.27 4.28 -15.13
CA GLY A 327 14.42 3.33 -16.21
C GLY A 327 15.82 3.27 -16.83
N ASP A 328 16.77 4.01 -16.29
CA ASP A 328 18.15 4.06 -16.75
C ASP A 328 19.08 3.21 -15.85
N PRO A 329 19.53 2.02 -16.34
CA PRO A 329 20.45 1.18 -15.60
C PRO A 329 21.84 1.81 -15.47
N HIS A 330 22.27 2.65 -16.42
CA HIS A 330 23.57 3.31 -16.36
C HIS A 330 23.61 4.34 -15.22
N SER A 331 22.59 5.21 -15.12
CA SER A 331 22.45 6.13 -13.99
C SER A 331 22.41 5.39 -12.65
N LEU A 332 21.72 4.25 -12.56
CA LEU A 332 21.71 3.44 -11.34
C LEU A 332 23.10 2.84 -11.04
N CYS A 333 23.83 2.38 -12.08
CA CYS A 333 25.19 1.86 -11.95
C CYS A 333 26.11 2.91 -11.32
N GLU A 334 26.09 4.16 -11.84
CA GLU A 334 26.88 5.27 -11.28
C GLU A 334 26.62 5.52 -9.80
N ARG A 335 25.34 5.41 -9.34
CA ARG A 335 25.00 5.61 -7.93
C ARG A 335 25.48 4.45 -7.05
N ILE A 336 25.38 3.20 -7.54
CA ILE A 336 25.91 2.03 -6.82
C ILE A 336 27.43 2.14 -6.69
N GLU A 337 28.13 2.48 -7.78
CA GLU A 337 29.58 2.67 -7.76
C GLU A 337 30.01 3.81 -6.83
N TYR A 338 29.28 4.92 -6.88
CA TYR A 338 29.53 6.05 -5.98
C TYR A 338 29.53 5.64 -4.50
N PHE A 339 28.49 4.94 -4.05
CA PHE A 339 28.41 4.49 -2.65
C PHE A 339 29.36 3.32 -2.33
N TYR A 340 29.78 2.55 -3.34
CA TYR A 340 30.85 1.57 -3.17
C TYR A 340 32.19 2.25 -2.89
N GLU A 341 32.49 3.35 -3.59
CA GLU A 341 33.76 4.08 -3.49
C GLU A 341 33.83 5.05 -2.30
N HIS A 342 32.69 5.60 -1.87
CA HIS A 342 32.61 6.65 -0.84
C HIS A 342 31.92 6.13 0.43
N GLN A 343 32.60 5.23 1.13
CA GLN A 343 32.05 4.60 2.34
C GLN A 343 31.88 5.59 3.50
N ASP A 344 32.72 6.60 3.60
CA ASP A 344 32.63 7.70 4.56
C ASP A 344 31.36 8.50 4.41
N ILE A 345 31.02 8.93 3.20
CA ILE A 345 29.76 9.64 2.87
C ILE A 345 28.55 8.74 3.16
N LYS A 346 28.61 7.47 2.76
CA LYS A 346 27.55 6.51 3.03
C LYS A 346 27.28 6.36 4.54
N ASN A 347 28.34 6.29 5.34
CA ASN A 347 28.22 6.15 6.80
C ASN A 347 27.64 7.43 7.46
N GLU A 348 27.97 8.61 6.96
CA GLU A 348 27.34 9.85 7.41
C GLU A 348 25.86 9.91 7.04
N LEU A 349 25.51 9.53 5.82
CA LEU A 349 24.13 9.44 5.36
C LEU A 349 23.34 8.41 6.16
N SER A 350 23.92 7.27 6.49
CA SER A 350 23.29 6.28 7.36
C SER A 350 22.78 6.87 8.67
N LYS A 351 23.63 7.66 9.36
CA LYS A 351 23.24 8.34 10.60
C LYS A 351 22.11 9.36 10.37
N LYS A 352 22.18 10.12 9.27
CA LYS A 352 21.10 11.06 8.89
C LYS A 352 19.77 10.32 8.64
N TYR A 353 19.81 9.18 7.98
CA TYR A 353 18.62 8.37 7.71
C TYR A 353 17.98 7.79 8.97
N ILE A 354 18.78 7.35 9.95
CA ILE A 354 18.26 6.88 11.25
C ILE A 354 17.50 8.01 11.96
N GLU A 355 18.04 9.23 11.95
CA GLU A 355 17.36 10.39 12.54
C GLU A 355 16.11 10.79 11.74
N TYR A 356 16.23 10.85 10.42
CA TYR A 356 15.13 11.14 9.51
C TYR A 356 13.96 10.16 9.65
N ALA A 357 14.25 8.89 9.95
CA ALA A 357 13.26 7.82 10.11
C ALA A 357 12.29 8.04 11.28
N LYS A 358 12.65 8.82 12.30
CA LYS A 358 11.83 9.04 13.50
C LYS A 358 10.45 9.58 13.18
N GLN A 359 10.31 10.41 12.15
CA GLN A 359 9.03 10.95 11.70
C GLN A 359 8.10 9.90 11.04
N TYR A 360 8.65 8.72 10.70
CA TYR A 360 7.93 7.59 10.15
C TYR A 360 7.70 6.48 11.18
N ALA A 361 8.03 6.71 12.45
CA ALA A 361 7.72 5.75 13.51
C ALA A 361 6.21 5.48 13.57
N LEU A 362 5.83 4.21 13.64
CA LEU A 362 4.42 3.79 13.60
C LEU A 362 3.57 4.50 14.66
N GLU A 363 4.05 4.61 15.90
CA GLU A 363 3.33 5.30 16.98
C GLU A 363 3.11 6.77 16.68
N TYR A 364 4.12 7.46 16.12
CA TYR A 364 3.95 8.85 15.70
C TYR A 364 2.88 8.99 14.63
N CYS A 365 2.89 8.13 13.60
CA CYS A 365 1.91 8.14 12.52
C CYS A 365 0.48 7.88 13.05
N VAL A 366 0.32 6.92 13.95
CA VAL A 366 -0.98 6.61 14.57
C VAL A 366 -1.47 7.80 15.40
N THR A 367 -0.60 8.48 16.17
CA THR A 367 -0.97 9.70 16.89
C THR A 367 -1.47 10.82 15.97
N GLN A 368 -0.91 10.94 14.75
CA GLN A 368 -1.44 11.91 13.77
C GLN A 368 -2.83 11.46 13.25
N LEU A 369 -3.05 10.17 13.05
CA LEU A 369 -4.35 9.64 12.62
C LEU A 369 -5.43 9.81 13.72
N GLU A 370 -5.08 9.66 15.00
CA GLU A 370 -5.97 9.93 16.13
C GLU A 370 -6.50 11.38 16.11
N LYS A 371 -5.65 12.35 15.81
CA LYS A 371 -6.07 13.76 15.66
C LYS A 371 -7.07 13.94 14.51
N VAL A 372 -6.93 13.17 13.43
CA VAL A 372 -7.92 13.18 12.34
C VAL A 372 -9.24 12.59 12.80
N PHE A 373 -9.21 11.52 13.60
CA PHE A 373 -10.43 10.94 14.18
C PHE A 373 -11.13 11.92 15.12
N GLU A 374 -10.39 12.54 16.04
CA GLU A 374 -10.92 13.54 16.98
C GLU A 374 -11.60 14.69 16.23
N LYS A 375 -10.93 15.23 15.21
CA LYS A 375 -11.48 16.29 14.37
C LYS A 375 -12.75 15.85 13.64
N ALA A 376 -12.77 14.66 13.08
CA ALA A 376 -13.94 14.12 12.39
C ALA A 376 -15.12 13.91 13.34
N ILE A 377 -14.86 13.47 14.58
CA ILE A 377 -15.86 13.30 15.62
C ILE A 377 -16.46 14.65 16.01
N GLU A 378 -15.64 15.68 16.21
CA GLU A 378 -16.08 17.02 16.58
C GLU A 378 -16.95 17.64 15.48
N GLU A 379 -16.48 17.64 14.23
CA GLU A 379 -17.24 18.14 13.08
C GLU A 379 -18.57 17.38 12.89
N ASN A 380 -18.59 16.07 13.09
CA ASN A 380 -19.81 15.28 13.01
C ASN A 380 -20.83 15.63 14.12
N LYS A 381 -20.35 15.87 15.36
CA LYS A 381 -21.20 16.33 16.47
C LYS A 381 -21.84 17.69 16.17
N GLU A 382 -21.06 18.62 15.62
CA GLU A 382 -21.59 19.93 15.23
C GLU A 382 -22.63 19.82 14.09
N GLU A 383 -22.37 18.97 13.08
CA GLU A 383 -23.31 18.74 11.98
C GLU A 383 -24.62 18.14 12.48
N ILE A 384 -24.55 17.16 13.39
CA ILE A 384 -25.73 16.55 14.03
C ILE A 384 -26.50 17.58 14.91
N ALA A 385 -25.79 18.43 15.65
CA ALA A 385 -26.42 19.47 16.45
C ALA A 385 -27.18 20.49 15.58
N LYS A 386 -26.66 20.81 14.40
CA LYS A 386 -27.27 21.76 13.45
C LYS A 386 -28.44 21.16 12.67
N HIS A 387 -28.33 19.89 12.26
CA HIS A 387 -29.20 19.29 11.25
C HIS A 387 -29.89 18.00 11.65
N GLY A 388 -29.59 17.48 12.85
CA GLY A 388 -30.00 16.15 13.29
C GLY A 388 -29.33 15.00 12.53
N ILE A 389 -29.58 13.78 12.99
CA ILE A 389 -29.12 12.58 12.28
C ILE A 389 -29.93 12.43 11.00
N ARG A 390 -29.25 12.29 9.87
CA ARG A 390 -29.88 12.12 8.55
C ARG A 390 -29.94 10.65 8.19
N PRO A 391 -31.12 9.98 8.31
CA PRO A 391 -31.22 8.57 7.96
C PRO A 391 -30.96 8.32 6.47
N ILE A 392 -30.63 7.10 6.14
CA ILE A 392 -30.39 6.65 4.76
C ILE A 392 -31.68 6.84 3.94
N SER A 393 -31.62 7.65 2.90
CA SER A 393 -32.74 7.78 1.98
C SER A 393 -32.91 6.54 1.10
N LYS A 394 -34.15 6.23 0.69
CA LYS A 394 -34.42 5.16 -0.28
C LYS A 394 -33.64 5.31 -1.58
N LYS A 395 -33.30 6.55 -1.97
CA LYS A 395 -32.51 6.87 -3.16
C LYS A 395 -31.05 6.43 -2.95
N GLU A 396 -30.44 6.77 -1.83
CA GLU A 396 -29.07 6.38 -1.49
C GLU A 396 -28.92 4.85 -1.42
N ALA A 397 -29.85 4.15 -0.77
CA ALA A 397 -29.85 2.70 -0.68
C ALA A 397 -29.93 2.03 -2.07
N ARG A 398 -30.82 2.57 -2.96
CA ARG A 398 -30.92 2.08 -4.35
C ARG A 398 -29.67 2.38 -5.18
N GLN A 399 -29.05 3.54 -5.01
CA GLN A 399 -27.79 3.89 -5.68
C GLN A 399 -26.66 2.96 -5.25
N LEU A 400 -26.54 2.68 -3.96
CA LEU A 400 -25.54 1.75 -3.43
C LEU A 400 -25.69 0.38 -4.10
N LYS A 401 -26.90 -0.20 -4.05
CA LYS A 401 -27.18 -1.48 -4.68
C LYS A 401 -26.82 -1.52 -6.17
N LYS A 402 -27.14 -0.47 -6.91
CA LYS A 402 -26.77 -0.35 -8.35
C LYS A 402 -25.25 -0.29 -8.56
N ILE A 403 -24.52 0.40 -7.68
CA ILE A 403 -23.03 0.50 -7.75
C ILE A 403 -22.44 -0.89 -7.47
N ASP A 404 -22.89 -1.56 -6.42
CA ASP A 404 -22.40 -2.89 -6.07
C ASP A 404 -22.68 -3.93 -7.18
N GLU A 405 -23.88 -3.91 -7.76
CA GLU A 405 -24.23 -4.75 -8.92
C GLU A 405 -23.34 -4.46 -10.15
N LYS A 406 -22.99 -3.18 -10.40
CA LYS A 406 -22.07 -2.81 -11.48
C LYS A 406 -20.65 -3.30 -11.21
N ILE A 407 -20.14 -3.15 -9.99
CA ILE A 407 -18.83 -3.66 -9.60
C ILE A 407 -18.77 -5.17 -9.78
N MET A 408 -19.79 -5.88 -9.30
CA MET A 408 -19.87 -7.33 -9.45
C MET A 408 -19.97 -7.76 -10.93
N LYS A 409 -20.71 -7.00 -11.76
CA LYS A 409 -20.77 -7.24 -13.21
C LYS A 409 -19.43 -6.98 -13.90
N LEU A 410 -18.67 -5.94 -13.50
CA LEU A 410 -17.33 -5.67 -14.04
C LEU A 410 -16.37 -6.79 -13.66
N ILE A 411 -16.37 -7.21 -12.40
CA ILE A 411 -15.59 -8.34 -11.91
C ILE A 411 -15.92 -9.61 -12.73
N ASN A 412 -17.20 -9.92 -12.93
CA ASN A 412 -17.66 -11.11 -13.67
C ASN A 412 -17.45 -11.00 -15.21
N LYS A 413 -17.45 -9.79 -15.80
CA LYS A 413 -17.25 -9.58 -17.25
C LYS A 413 -15.78 -9.74 -17.64
N GLU A 414 -14.87 -9.36 -16.77
CA GLU A 414 -13.43 -9.61 -16.94
C GLU A 414 -13.09 -11.11 -16.90
N GLU A 415 -13.86 -11.91 -16.16
CA GLU A 415 -13.78 -13.38 -16.18
C GLU A 415 -13.98 -13.97 -17.57
N LYS A 416 -15.03 -13.52 -18.28
CA LYS A 416 -15.36 -14.03 -19.63
C LYS A 416 -14.35 -13.60 -20.69
N LYS A 417 -13.65 -12.47 -20.51
CA LYS A 417 -12.68 -11.94 -21.48
C LYS A 417 -11.28 -12.54 -21.33
N LYS A 418 -10.88 -13.02 -20.16
CA LYS A 418 -9.57 -13.70 -19.97
C LYS A 418 -9.46 -15.03 -20.73
N HIS A 419 -10.58 -15.67 -21.08
CA HIS A 419 -10.57 -16.76 -22.06
C HIS A 419 -10.21 -16.30 -23.48
N PHE A 420 -10.17 -14.98 -23.76
CA PHE A 420 -9.91 -14.39 -25.07
C PHE A 420 -8.91 -13.22 -25.03
N GLY A 421 -7.86 -13.28 -24.29
CA GLY A 421 -6.58 -12.57 -24.49
C GLY A 421 -6.54 -11.08 -24.89
N LYS A 422 -7.64 -10.29 -24.81
CA LYS A 422 -7.65 -8.85 -25.13
C LYS A 422 -8.63 -8.09 -24.26
N ILE A 423 -8.10 -7.31 -23.32
CA ILE A 423 -8.83 -6.20 -22.68
C ILE A 423 -8.83 -5.07 -23.72
N THR A 424 -9.99 -4.74 -24.27
CA THR A 424 -10.12 -3.68 -25.28
C THR A 424 -10.45 -2.35 -24.62
N GLU A 425 -10.07 -1.23 -25.29
CA GLU A 425 -10.44 0.16 -24.91
C GLU A 425 -11.93 0.37 -24.64
N ASN A 426 -12.78 -0.49 -25.18
CA ASN A 426 -14.23 -0.48 -24.94
C ASN A 426 -14.62 -0.73 -23.48
N THR A 427 -13.80 -1.47 -22.70
CA THR A 427 -14.06 -1.69 -21.27
C THR A 427 -13.87 -0.40 -20.48
N ILE A 428 -12.92 0.45 -20.90
CA ILE A 428 -12.65 1.75 -20.28
C ILE A 428 -13.78 2.72 -20.60
N LYS A 429 -14.26 2.76 -21.84
CA LYS A 429 -15.45 3.55 -22.23
C LYS A 429 -16.70 3.12 -21.46
N ASP A 430 -16.91 1.82 -21.28
CA ASP A 430 -18.01 1.29 -20.47
C ASP A 430 -17.94 1.75 -19.01
N ILE A 431 -16.72 1.95 -18.46
CA ILE A 431 -16.51 2.52 -17.12
C ILE A 431 -16.84 4.03 -17.13
N GLU A 432 -16.39 4.78 -18.13
CA GLU A 432 -16.64 6.22 -18.26
C GLU A 432 -18.12 6.54 -18.50
N GLU A 433 -18.79 5.84 -19.40
CA GLU A 433 -20.22 6.02 -19.69
C GLU A 433 -21.11 5.63 -18.51
N ASN A 434 -20.68 4.67 -17.71
CA ASN A 434 -21.42 4.23 -16.53
C ASN A 434 -21.11 5.03 -15.26
N THR A 435 -20.11 5.93 -15.28
CA THR A 435 -19.81 6.87 -14.18
C THR A 435 -20.51 8.23 -14.35
N LYS A 436 -21.08 8.53 -15.51
CA LYS A 436 -22.05 9.62 -15.68
C LYS A 436 -23.37 9.21 -15.04
N ILE A 437 -23.42 9.25 -13.73
CA ILE A 437 -24.64 9.22 -12.93
C ILE A 437 -25.03 10.69 -12.80
N ASP A 438 -26.19 11.04 -13.35
CA ASP A 438 -26.78 12.36 -13.43
C ASP A 438 -26.37 13.32 -12.33
N GLU A 439 -25.90 14.53 -12.72
CA GLU A 439 -25.78 15.70 -11.87
C GLU A 439 -27.11 16.10 -11.23
#